data_32de549c8a4a17a6780b11fb8d097bd5
#
_entry.id   32de549c8a4a17a6780b11fb8d097bd5
#
_cell.length_a   1.000
_cell.length_b   1.000
_cell.length_c   1.000
_cell.angle_alpha   90.00
_cell.angle_beta   90.00
_cell.angle_gamma   90.00
#
_symmetry.space_group_name_H-M   'P 1'
#
loop_
_entity.id
_entity.type
_entity.pdbx_description
1 polymer ?
#
loop_
_entity_poly.entity_id
_entity_poly.type
_entity_poly.pdbx_seq_one_letter_code
_entity_poly.pdbx_strand_id
1 'polypeptide(L)'
;MYRRYLLKNRYFDIVIFLLLLFIFVILISYLVYISQGISLNYFEHPLDVDLYMIYENEFKTAVNKSLIKPINPTSFHTILSPKYSCELPDQPNVSPELVVFVKSALMHFESRNSIRKSWGNPNCFLHFGVRTRTLFVLGRSEFTGWEYSDIQGLVNEENSKYGDIVQFDFVESYHNVTYKLIATLNFAVNECSSARFLVLIDDDFIMHPPNLLQTISEVTETHYPTYIAGDVLRVPRPVRIPFSKWFVPYSDYPYSLYPPFPSGGTILLSKPVAQLLSVGLRYTKLLPFEDVVIGLVLYKLGISPVHLDGVFSVRFSNGHIDNLISIHGFRDHSLFRSGWNELGLQNICKD
;
A
#
# COMPACT_ATOMS: atom_id res chain seq x y z
N MET A 1 -36.34 51.10 29.82
CA MET A 1 -35.04 50.57 29.32
C MET A 1 -34.65 49.23 29.92
N TYR A 2 -34.76 49.04 31.24
CA TYR A 2 -34.35 47.81 31.97
C TYR A 2 -35.07 46.51 31.50
N ARG A 3 -36.40 46.59 31.25
CA ARG A 3 -37.18 45.40 30.77
C ARG A 3 -36.82 44.91 29.37
N ARG A 4 -36.36 45.79 28.49
CA ARG A 4 -35.84 45.39 27.15
C ARG A 4 -34.47 44.71 27.22
N TYR A 5 -33.66 45.08 28.19
CA TYR A 5 -32.35 44.48 28.41
C TYR A 5 -32.47 43.05 28.96
N LEU A 6 -33.38 42.83 29.94
CA LEU A 6 -33.66 41.48 30.49
C LEU A 6 -34.27 40.54 29.46
N LEU A 7 -35.14 41.04 28.56
CA LEU A 7 -35.71 40.22 27.49
C LEU A 7 -34.64 39.84 26.43
N LYS A 8 -33.69 40.70 26.15
CA LYS A 8 -32.61 40.46 25.19
C LYS A 8 -31.63 39.41 25.72
N ASN A 9 -31.31 39.43 27.01
CA ASN A 9 -30.47 38.39 27.65
C ASN A 9 -31.19 37.03 27.68
N ARG A 10 -32.47 36.97 28.04
CA ARG A 10 -33.23 35.72 28.01
C ARG A 10 -33.34 35.11 26.62
N TYR A 11 -33.47 35.92 25.58
CA TYR A 11 -33.50 35.44 24.21
C TYR A 11 -32.15 34.88 23.79
N PHE A 12 -31.05 35.49 24.20
CA PHE A 12 -29.69 35.03 23.97
C PHE A 12 -29.43 33.71 24.68
N ASP A 13 -29.84 33.58 25.94
CA ASP A 13 -29.69 32.34 26.73
C ASP A 13 -30.52 31.19 26.12
N ILE A 14 -31.71 31.45 25.62
CA ILE A 14 -32.52 30.44 24.92
C ILE A 14 -31.86 30.01 23.61
N VAL A 15 -31.29 30.92 22.83
CA VAL A 15 -30.59 30.59 21.59
C VAL A 15 -29.36 29.74 21.87
N ILE A 16 -28.58 30.10 22.89
CA ILE A 16 -27.41 29.27 23.29
C ILE A 16 -27.87 27.90 23.76
N PHE A 17 -28.91 27.79 24.56
CA PHE A 17 -29.43 26.50 25.02
C PHE A 17 -29.90 25.65 23.85
N LEU A 18 -30.60 26.20 22.86
CA LEU A 18 -31.03 25.47 21.68
C LEU A 18 -29.85 25.00 20.81
N LEU A 19 -28.81 25.82 20.68
CA LEU A 19 -27.60 25.46 20.00
C LEU A 19 -26.86 24.30 20.71
N LEU A 20 -26.73 24.37 22.02
CA LEU A 20 -26.11 23.30 22.81
C LEU A 20 -26.91 22.00 22.74
N LEU A 21 -28.24 22.09 22.80
CA LEU A 21 -29.15 20.95 22.66
C LEU A 21 -29.01 20.32 21.25
N PHE A 22 -28.94 21.14 20.22
CA PHE A 22 -28.73 20.68 18.83
C PHE A 22 -27.38 19.94 18.68
N ILE A 23 -26.28 20.51 19.20
CA ILE A 23 -24.97 19.89 19.22
C ILE A 23 -25.04 18.57 19.99
N PHE A 24 -25.69 18.53 21.14
CA PHE A 24 -25.82 17.31 21.93
C PHE A 24 -26.59 16.21 21.19
N VAL A 25 -27.66 16.54 20.49
CA VAL A 25 -28.44 15.58 19.67
C VAL A 25 -27.58 15.05 18.53
N ILE A 26 -26.80 15.91 17.88
CA ILE A 26 -25.86 15.47 16.81
C ILE A 26 -24.82 14.50 17.38
N LEU A 27 -24.22 14.83 18.54
CA LEU A 27 -23.23 13.98 19.19
C LEU A 27 -23.81 12.61 19.57
N ILE A 28 -25.00 12.57 20.16
CA ILE A 28 -25.66 11.31 20.48
C ILE A 28 -25.97 10.50 19.21
N SER A 29 -26.54 11.16 18.19
CA SER A 29 -26.84 10.49 16.92
C SER A 29 -25.56 9.90 16.28
N TYR A 30 -24.45 10.63 16.36
CA TYR A 30 -23.15 10.14 15.89
C TYR A 30 -22.64 8.96 16.73
N LEU A 31 -22.74 9.03 18.08
CA LEU A 31 -22.35 7.91 18.95
C LEU A 31 -23.18 6.65 18.67
N VAL A 32 -24.47 6.80 18.47
CA VAL A 32 -25.37 5.69 18.07
C VAL A 32 -24.94 5.15 16.72
N TYR A 33 -24.66 6.01 15.73
CA TYR A 33 -24.20 5.60 14.41
C TYR A 33 -22.90 4.78 14.47
N ILE A 34 -21.89 5.22 15.22
CA ILE A 34 -20.61 4.50 15.32
C ILE A 34 -20.71 3.20 16.15
N SER A 35 -21.77 3.02 16.93
CA SER A 35 -22.01 1.81 17.72
C SER A 35 -22.72 0.68 16.94
N GLN A 36 -23.17 0.94 15.71
CA GLN A 36 -23.95 -0.04 14.92
C GLN A 36 -23.11 -1.15 14.28
N GLY A 37 -21.78 -1.10 14.40
CA GLY A 37 -20.90 -2.06 13.76
C GLY A 37 -21.06 -3.48 14.30
N ILE A 38 -21.12 -4.46 13.40
CA ILE A 38 -21.18 -5.88 13.69
C ILE A 38 -19.80 -6.34 14.22
N SER A 39 -19.77 -7.29 15.16
CA SER A 39 -18.51 -7.87 15.63
C SER A 39 -17.79 -8.61 14.51
N LEU A 40 -16.45 -8.49 14.48
CA LEU A 40 -15.61 -9.21 13.51
C LEU A 40 -15.74 -10.74 13.63
N ASN A 41 -16.18 -11.26 14.78
CA ASN A 41 -16.45 -12.69 14.97
C ASN A 41 -17.56 -13.23 14.04
N TYR A 42 -18.41 -12.34 13.53
CA TYR A 42 -19.45 -12.66 12.54
C TYR A 42 -19.07 -12.25 11.12
N PHE A 43 -17.76 -12.09 10.87
CA PHE A 43 -17.29 -11.67 9.55
C PHE A 43 -17.58 -12.76 8.52
N GLU A 44 -18.32 -12.38 7.48
CA GLU A 44 -18.62 -13.21 6.32
C GLU A 44 -17.88 -12.65 5.11
N HIS A 45 -17.11 -13.50 4.45
CA HIS A 45 -16.53 -13.15 3.16
C HIS A 45 -17.63 -13.18 2.10
N PRO A 46 -17.62 -12.24 1.14
CA PRO A 46 -18.70 -12.12 0.15
C PRO A 46 -18.82 -13.34 -0.77
N LEU A 47 -17.75 -14.15 -0.87
CA LEU A 47 -17.76 -15.39 -1.66
C LEU A 47 -17.19 -16.54 -0.81
N ASP A 48 -17.92 -17.65 -0.80
CA ASP A 48 -17.43 -18.92 -0.25
C ASP A 48 -16.56 -19.62 -1.30
N VAL A 49 -15.28 -19.25 -1.34
CA VAL A 49 -14.29 -19.75 -2.29
C VAL A 49 -13.09 -20.28 -1.53
N ASP A 50 -12.66 -21.50 -1.84
CA ASP A 50 -11.41 -22.06 -1.33
C ASP A 50 -10.21 -21.46 -2.09
N LEU A 51 -9.62 -20.40 -1.49
CA LEU A 51 -8.49 -19.69 -2.06
C LEU A 51 -7.24 -20.56 -2.16
N TYR A 52 -7.02 -21.49 -1.21
CA TYR A 52 -5.87 -22.39 -1.25
C TYR A 52 -5.99 -23.40 -2.39
N MET A 53 -7.17 -23.95 -2.61
CA MET A 53 -7.40 -24.86 -3.75
C MET A 53 -7.13 -24.15 -5.09
N ILE A 54 -7.57 -22.90 -5.24
CA ILE A 54 -7.29 -22.13 -6.46
C ILE A 54 -5.80 -21.85 -6.62
N TYR A 55 -5.14 -21.45 -5.54
CA TYR A 55 -3.69 -21.24 -5.51
C TYR A 55 -2.89 -22.49 -5.90
N GLU A 56 -3.21 -23.63 -5.31
CA GLU A 56 -2.57 -24.91 -5.63
C GLU A 56 -2.74 -25.27 -7.11
N ASN A 57 -3.95 -25.12 -7.63
CA ASN A 57 -4.26 -25.41 -9.02
C ASN A 57 -3.51 -24.48 -9.99
N GLU A 58 -3.43 -23.18 -9.68
CA GLU A 58 -2.83 -22.19 -10.58
C GLU A 58 -1.30 -22.20 -10.54
N PHE A 59 -0.71 -22.32 -9.36
CA PHE A 59 0.73 -22.12 -9.18
C PHE A 59 1.54 -23.40 -8.92
N LYS A 60 0.91 -24.51 -8.55
CA LYS A 60 1.64 -25.75 -8.27
C LYS A 60 1.33 -26.89 -9.26
N THR A 61 0.07 -27.04 -9.65
CA THR A 61 -0.33 -28.19 -10.48
C THR A 61 -0.64 -27.85 -11.93
N ALA A 62 -0.81 -26.56 -12.25
CA ALA A 62 -1.25 -26.06 -13.55
C ALA A 62 -2.55 -26.71 -14.08
N VAL A 63 -3.37 -27.31 -13.19
CA VAL A 63 -4.60 -28.03 -13.51
C VAL A 63 -5.80 -27.18 -13.14
N ASN A 64 -6.57 -26.81 -14.15
CA ASN A 64 -7.89 -26.20 -14.12
C ASN A 64 -8.07 -24.84 -13.39
N LYS A 65 -8.52 -23.87 -14.17
CA LYS A 65 -9.07 -22.60 -13.68
C LYS A 65 -10.29 -22.86 -12.76
N SER A 66 -10.40 -22.09 -11.69
CA SER A 66 -11.58 -22.09 -10.83
C SER A 66 -12.85 -21.94 -11.65
N LEU A 67 -13.88 -22.75 -11.32
CA LEU A 67 -15.22 -22.64 -11.90
C LEU A 67 -15.96 -21.39 -11.41
N ILE A 68 -15.51 -20.81 -10.28
CA ILE A 68 -16.11 -19.61 -9.69
C ILE A 68 -15.56 -18.38 -10.40
N LYS A 69 -16.45 -17.59 -11.00
CA LYS A 69 -16.07 -16.37 -11.70
C LYS A 69 -15.55 -15.31 -10.72
N PRO A 70 -14.37 -14.72 -10.97
CA PRO A 70 -13.88 -13.58 -10.20
C PRO A 70 -14.85 -12.39 -10.23
N ILE A 71 -14.95 -11.66 -9.11
CA ILE A 71 -15.75 -10.43 -9.00
C ILE A 71 -14.92 -9.17 -9.31
N ASN A 72 -13.60 -9.28 -9.30
CA ASN A 72 -12.69 -8.18 -9.58
C ASN A 72 -11.86 -8.46 -10.84
N PRO A 73 -11.26 -7.42 -11.46
CA PRO A 73 -10.35 -7.61 -12.57
C PRO A 73 -9.20 -8.56 -12.21
N THR A 74 -8.91 -9.49 -13.12
CA THR A 74 -7.80 -10.45 -12.96
C THR A 74 -6.51 -9.95 -13.60
N SER A 75 -6.58 -8.92 -14.44
CA SER A 75 -5.44 -8.29 -15.10
C SER A 75 -5.80 -6.88 -15.53
N PHE A 76 -4.77 -6.05 -15.68
CA PHE A 76 -4.86 -4.73 -16.30
C PHE A 76 -3.97 -4.71 -17.54
N HIS A 77 -4.40 -3.99 -18.57
CA HIS A 77 -3.56 -3.76 -19.73
C HIS A 77 -2.31 -2.95 -19.34
N THR A 78 -1.14 -3.39 -19.80
CA THR A 78 0.12 -2.70 -19.54
C THR A 78 0.33 -1.64 -20.62
N ILE A 79 0.39 -0.38 -20.22
CA ILE A 79 0.66 0.77 -21.10
C ILE A 79 2.16 0.89 -21.35
N LEU A 80 2.97 0.79 -20.28
CA LEU A 80 4.43 0.78 -20.35
C LEU A 80 4.98 -0.40 -19.59
N SER A 81 5.95 -1.07 -20.18
CA SER A 81 6.73 -2.14 -19.54
C SER A 81 8.15 -1.64 -19.25
N PRO A 82 8.77 -2.12 -18.17
CA PRO A 82 10.18 -1.88 -17.93
C PRO A 82 11.01 -2.58 -18.99
N LYS A 83 12.18 -2.02 -19.31
CA LYS A 83 13.00 -2.46 -20.46
C LYS A 83 13.37 -3.94 -20.44
N TYR A 84 13.57 -4.50 -19.25
CA TYR A 84 13.98 -5.91 -19.07
C TYR A 84 12.97 -6.69 -18.24
N SER A 85 11.69 -6.27 -18.25
CA SER A 85 10.68 -6.81 -17.36
C SER A 85 11.19 -6.83 -15.91
N CYS A 86 11.33 -7.98 -15.29
CA CYS A 86 11.84 -8.13 -13.93
C CYS A 86 13.33 -8.49 -13.86
N GLU A 87 14.03 -8.67 -14.99
CA GLU A 87 15.45 -9.02 -15.03
C GLU A 87 16.35 -7.82 -14.66
N LEU A 88 17.59 -8.11 -14.32
CA LEU A 88 18.57 -7.08 -13.99
C LEU A 88 19.05 -6.37 -15.27
N PRO A 89 19.06 -5.00 -15.32
CA PRO A 89 19.45 -4.25 -16.49
C PRO A 89 20.86 -4.54 -17.01
N ASP A 90 21.80 -4.76 -16.08
CA ASP A 90 23.22 -4.98 -16.39
C ASP A 90 23.56 -6.46 -16.63
N GLN A 91 22.64 -7.35 -16.32
CA GLN A 91 22.78 -8.81 -16.48
C GLN A 91 21.49 -9.39 -17.03
N PRO A 92 21.19 -9.21 -18.33
CA PRO A 92 20.03 -9.84 -18.95
C PRO A 92 20.05 -11.35 -18.75
N ASN A 93 18.90 -11.95 -18.46
CA ASN A 93 18.69 -13.34 -18.08
C ASN A 93 19.10 -13.69 -16.64
N VAL A 94 19.49 -12.72 -15.82
CA VAL A 94 19.67 -12.91 -14.37
C VAL A 94 18.49 -12.32 -13.63
N SER A 95 17.79 -13.15 -12.89
CA SER A 95 16.63 -12.75 -12.11
C SER A 95 17.02 -12.21 -10.74
N PRO A 96 16.32 -11.20 -10.23
CA PRO A 96 16.53 -10.69 -8.88
C PRO A 96 16.02 -11.67 -7.82
N GLU A 97 16.62 -11.60 -6.64
CA GLU A 97 16.19 -12.33 -5.45
C GLU A 97 15.14 -11.54 -4.66
N LEU A 98 15.19 -10.21 -4.78
CA LEU A 98 14.29 -9.25 -4.18
C LEU A 98 13.79 -8.27 -5.25
N VAL A 99 12.49 -8.01 -5.26
CA VAL A 99 11.90 -6.95 -6.09
C VAL A 99 11.20 -5.93 -5.21
N VAL A 100 11.52 -4.67 -5.46
CA VAL A 100 10.91 -3.53 -4.77
C VAL A 100 9.96 -2.83 -5.75
N PHE A 101 8.67 -2.86 -5.45
CA PHE A 101 7.64 -2.13 -6.19
C PHE A 101 7.33 -0.83 -5.47
N VAL A 102 7.69 0.29 -6.08
CA VAL A 102 7.45 1.63 -5.57
C VAL A 102 6.12 2.14 -6.13
N LYS A 103 5.13 2.30 -5.27
CA LYS A 103 3.84 2.90 -5.63
C LYS A 103 4.05 4.40 -5.79
N SER A 104 4.00 4.90 -7.02
CA SER A 104 4.24 6.29 -7.34
C SER A 104 3.07 6.89 -8.12
N ALA A 105 2.98 8.21 -8.16
CA ALA A 105 2.04 8.94 -9.00
C ALA A 105 2.72 9.48 -10.25
N LEU A 106 1.94 9.73 -11.32
CA LEU A 106 2.46 10.16 -12.62
C LEU A 106 3.44 11.32 -12.52
N MET A 107 3.08 12.38 -11.77
CA MET A 107 3.85 13.62 -11.65
C MET A 107 4.96 13.58 -10.59
N HIS A 108 5.17 12.46 -9.89
CA HIS A 108 6.18 12.35 -8.84
C HIS A 108 7.59 12.04 -9.38
N PHE A 109 7.99 12.71 -10.47
CA PHE A 109 9.30 12.52 -11.14
C PHE A 109 10.48 12.70 -10.18
N GLU A 110 10.42 13.73 -9.32
CA GLU A 110 11.49 14.04 -8.37
C GLU A 110 11.59 12.99 -7.25
N SER A 111 10.47 12.45 -6.77
CA SER A 111 10.46 11.34 -5.80
C SER A 111 11.14 10.12 -6.41
N ARG A 112 10.74 9.70 -7.62
CA ARG A 112 11.36 8.58 -8.33
C ARG A 112 12.86 8.79 -8.57
N ASN A 113 13.26 10.01 -8.97
CA ASN A 113 14.65 10.37 -9.16
C ASN A 113 15.45 10.31 -7.86
N SER A 114 14.86 10.75 -6.74
CA SER A 114 15.49 10.68 -5.41
C SER A 114 15.69 9.24 -4.96
N ILE A 115 14.72 8.38 -5.20
CA ILE A 115 14.79 6.94 -4.90
C ILE A 115 15.90 6.27 -5.72
N ARG A 116 15.98 6.53 -7.04
CA ARG A 116 17.03 5.98 -7.92
C ARG A 116 18.44 6.37 -7.47
N LYS A 117 18.58 7.57 -6.88
CA LYS A 117 19.87 8.10 -6.37
C LYS A 117 20.18 7.70 -4.93
N SER A 118 19.31 6.92 -4.31
CA SER A 118 19.42 6.47 -2.94
C SER A 118 19.14 4.97 -2.83
N TRP A 119 18.27 4.57 -1.93
CA TRP A 119 17.95 3.17 -1.65
C TRP A 119 17.37 2.38 -2.84
N GLY A 120 16.85 3.04 -3.87
CA GLY A 120 16.40 2.36 -5.11
C GLY A 120 17.54 1.96 -6.05
N ASN A 121 18.78 2.37 -5.77
CA ASN A 121 19.95 1.94 -6.51
C ASN A 121 20.28 0.46 -6.17
N PRO A 122 20.37 -0.43 -7.17
CA PRO A 122 20.66 -1.84 -6.93
C PRO A 122 21.99 -2.08 -6.19
N ASN A 123 22.97 -1.20 -6.30
CA ASN A 123 24.26 -1.33 -5.59
C ASN A 123 24.09 -1.30 -4.07
N CYS A 124 23.05 -0.62 -3.54
CA CYS A 124 22.73 -0.61 -2.12
C CYS A 124 22.42 -2.01 -1.55
N PHE A 125 22.04 -2.95 -2.39
CA PHE A 125 21.73 -4.34 -2.04
C PHE A 125 22.82 -5.29 -2.51
N LEU A 126 23.39 -5.04 -3.68
CA LEU A 126 24.45 -5.88 -4.26
C LEU A 126 25.69 -5.89 -3.36
N HIS A 127 26.02 -4.80 -2.68
CA HIS A 127 27.06 -4.74 -1.68
C HIS A 127 26.92 -5.81 -0.57
N PHE A 128 25.69 -6.24 -0.29
CA PHE A 128 25.34 -7.32 0.64
C PHE A 128 25.07 -8.66 -0.05
N GLY A 129 25.42 -8.79 -1.32
CA GLY A 129 25.28 -10.02 -2.10
C GLY A 129 23.86 -10.31 -2.59
N VAL A 130 22.90 -9.38 -2.47
CA VAL A 130 21.51 -9.58 -2.88
C VAL A 130 21.21 -8.80 -4.17
N ARG A 131 20.79 -9.52 -5.20
CA ARG A 131 20.37 -8.93 -6.46
C ARG A 131 18.94 -8.41 -6.34
N THR A 132 18.78 -7.11 -6.55
CA THR A 132 17.51 -6.42 -6.37
C THR A 132 17.10 -5.66 -7.62
N ARG A 133 15.81 -5.68 -7.93
CA ARG A 133 15.18 -4.86 -8.96
C ARG A 133 14.20 -3.89 -8.32
N THR A 134 14.36 -2.60 -8.56
CA THR A 134 13.39 -1.56 -8.16
C THR A 134 12.55 -1.18 -9.38
N LEU A 135 11.22 -1.21 -9.25
CA LEU A 135 10.26 -0.87 -10.30
C LEU A 135 9.24 0.14 -9.75
N PHE A 136 8.93 1.17 -10.56
CA PHE A 136 7.92 2.17 -10.23
C PHE A 136 6.59 1.80 -10.87
N VAL A 137 5.53 1.70 -10.05
CA VAL A 137 4.20 1.31 -10.50
C VAL A 137 3.31 2.53 -10.63
N LEU A 138 2.80 2.76 -11.83
CA LEU A 138 1.93 3.88 -12.18
C LEU A 138 0.59 3.39 -12.73
N GLY A 139 -0.46 4.19 -12.52
CA GLY A 139 -1.67 4.16 -13.32
C GLY A 139 -1.61 5.11 -14.50
N ARG A 140 -2.72 5.32 -15.22
CA ARG A 140 -2.84 6.33 -16.26
C ARG A 140 -3.44 7.62 -15.73
N SER A 141 -3.23 8.72 -16.42
CA SER A 141 -3.90 9.99 -16.12
C SER A 141 -5.42 9.86 -16.27
N GLU A 142 -6.16 10.60 -15.44
CA GLU A 142 -7.60 10.80 -15.61
C GLU A 142 -7.92 11.84 -16.71
N PHE A 143 -6.94 12.70 -17.02
CA PHE A 143 -7.09 13.71 -18.09
C PHE A 143 -7.19 13.06 -19.47
N THR A 144 -7.80 13.77 -20.40
CA THR A 144 -7.96 13.39 -21.80
C THR A 144 -7.43 14.50 -22.72
N GLY A 145 -7.24 14.20 -23.99
CA GLY A 145 -6.77 15.19 -24.98
C GLY A 145 -5.28 15.54 -24.80
N TRP A 146 -4.95 16.81 -25.00
CA TRP A 146 -3.57 17.30 -25.03
C TRP A 146 -2.87 17.19 -23.65
N GLU A 147 -3.59 17.46 -22.56
CA GLU A 147 -3.02 17.32 -21.19
C GLU A 147 -2.59 15.88 -20.89
N TYR A 148 -3.38 14.90 -21.32
CA TYR A 148 -2.98 13.49 -21.23
C TYR A 148 -1.71 13.22 -22.04
N SER A 149 -1.64 13.73 -23.29
CA SER A 149 -0.50 13.51 -24.19
C SER A 149 0.79 14.08 -23.61
N ASP A 150 0.74 15.27 -23.00
CA ASP A 150 1.91 15.92 -22.42
C ASP A 150 2.44 15.14 -21.20
N ILE A 151 1.56 14.76 -20.27
CA ILE A 151 1.95 13.97 -19.08
C ILE A 151 2.48 12.60 -19.52
N GLN A 152 1.78 11.92 -20.42
CA GLN A 152 2.21 10.62 -20.92
C GLN A 152 3.53 10.70 -21.68
N GLY A 153 3.77 11.79 -22.44
CA GLY A 153 5.04 12.07 -23.10
C GLY A 153 6.20 12.11 -22.12
N LEU A 154 6.06 12.84 -21.01
CA LEU A 154 7.07 12.92 -19.95
C LEU A 154 7.35 11.57 -19.29
N VAL A 155 6.30 10.78 -19.01
CA VAL A 155 6.46 9.43 -18.45
C VAL A 155 7.16 8.49 -19.44
N ASN A 156 6.84 8.59 -20.73
CA ASN A 156 7.51 7.81 -21.79
C ASN A 156 8.99 8.15 -21.88
N GLU A 157 9.35 9.44 -21.83
CA GLU A 157 10.75 9.90 -21.82
C GLU A 157 11.49 9.37 -20.60
N GLU A 158 10.87 9.44 -19.42
CA GLU A 158 11.44 8.89 -18.19
C GLU A 158 11.68 7.38 -18.31
N ASN A 159 10.70 6.62 -18.80
CA ASN A 159 10.85 5.17 -18.96
C ASN A 159 11.89 4.82 -20.05
N SER A 160 11.98 5.61 -21.12
CA SER A 160 13.02 5.44 -22.15
C SER A 160 14.43 5.63 -21.59
N LYS A 161 14.57 6.53 -20.61
CA LYS A 161 15.85 6.82 -19.96
C LYS A 161 16.24 5.77 -18.91
N TYR A 162 15.30 5.33 -18.07
CA TYR A 162 15.60 4.50 -16.91
C TYR A 162 15.16 3.04 -17.07
N GLY A 163 14.11 2.77 -17.84
CA GLY A 163 13.60 1.42 -18.11
C GLY A 163 13.09 0.68 -16.87
N ASP A 164 12.54 1.40 -15.91
CA ASP A 164 12.15 0.88 -14.60
C ASP A 164 10.69 1.21 -14.21
N ILE A 165 9.89 1.70 -15.16
CA ILE A 165 8.48 1.99 -14.96
C ILE A 165 7.62 0.85 -15.51
N VAL A 166 6.64 0.41 -14.71
CA VAL A 166 5.51 -0.37 -15.17
C VAL A 166 4.23 0.45 -14.99
N GLN A 167 3.52 0.71 -16.10
CA GLN A 167 2.31 1.51 -16.10
C GLN A 167 1.12 0.68 -16.59
N PHE A 168 0.00 0.78 -15.90
CA PHE A 168 -1.21 0.02 -16.17
C PHE A 168 -2.40 0.92 -16.50
N ASP A 169 -3.36 0.37 -17.25
CA ASP A 169 -4.60 1.04 -17.65
C ASP A 169 -5.66 1.01 -16.53
N PHE A 170 -5.38 1.65 -15.43
CA PHE A 170 -6.36 2.11 -14.44
C PHE A 170 -6.10 3.59 -14.15
N VAL A 171 -7.15 4.35 -13.81
CA VAL A 171 -7.00 5.77 -13.48
C VAL A 171 -6.22 5.93 -12.19
N GLU A 172 -5.10 6.69 -12.25
CA GLU A 172 -4.29 7.02 -11.08
C GLU A 172 -5.07 7.94 -10.13
N SER A 173 -5.48 7.42 -9.00
CA SER A 173 -6.15 8.17 -7.94
C SER A 173 -5.99 7.49 -6.59
N TYR A 174 -6.20 8.26 -5.50
CA TYR A 174 -6.17 7.73 -4.14
C TYR A 174 -7.18 6.59 -3.92
N HIS A 175 -8.33 6.62 -4.57
CA HIS A 175 -9.36 5.59 -4.43
C HIS A 175 -9.09 4.33 -5.28
N ASN A 176 -8.13 4.38 -6.19
CA ASN A 176 -7.76 3.28 -7.08
C ASN A 176 -6.46 2.57 -6.65
N VAL A 177 -5.94 2.86 -5.44
CA VAL A 177 -4.72 2.20 -4.93
C VAL A 177 -4.88 0.68 -4.83
N THR A 178 -6.10 0.17 -4.61
CA THR A 178 -6.39 -1.27 -4.62
C THR A 178 -6.25 -1.87 -6.03
N TYR A 179 -6.59 -1.13 -7.09
CA TYR A 179 -6.32 -1.59 -8.46
C TYR A 179 -4.82 -1.59 -8.76
N LYS A 180 -4.07 -0.60 -8.23
CA LYS A 180 -2.60 -0.59 -8.30
C LYS A 180 -2.02 -1.83 -7.63
N LEU A 181 -2.51 -2.21 -6.44
CA LEU A 181 -2.10 -3.44 -5.76
C LEU A 181 -2.37 -4.69 -6.62
N ILE A 182 -3.58 -4.84 -7.16
CA ILE A 182 -3.94 -5.99 -8.03
C ILE A 182 -3.01 -6.07 -9.24
N ALA A 183 -2.79 -4.94 -9.93
CA ALA A 183 -1.92 -4.87 -11.09
C ALA A 183 -0.47 -5.22 -10.73
N THR A 184 0.04 -4.67 -9.62
CA THR A 184 1.39 -4.93 -9.12
C THR A 184 1.61 -6.40 -8.79
N LEU A 185 0.70 -7.01 -8.02
CA LEU A 185 0.83 -8.42 -7.63
C LEU A 185 0.72 -9.35 -8.84
N ASN A 186 -0.20 -9.08 -9.78
CA ASN A 186 -0.30 -9.86 -11.01
C ASN A 186 0.97 -9.76 -11.86
N PHE A 187 1.54 -8.56 -12.00
CA PHE A 187 2.83 -8.39 -12.67
C PHE A 187 3.94 -9.14 -11.94
N ALA A 188 4.02 -9.00 -10.63
CA ALA A 188 5.04 -9.65 -9.81
C ALA A 188 5.02 -11.17 -9.93
N VAL A 189 3.86 -11.80 -9.87
CA VAL A 189 3.75 -13.27 -9.93
C VAL A 189 3.98 -13.84 -11.31
N ASN A 190 3.72 -13.07 -12.37
CA ASN A 190 3.90 -13.51 -13.75
C ASN A 190 5.32 -13.21 -14.28
N GLU A 191 5.82 -11.99 -14.06
CA GLU A 191 7.04 -11.49 -14.67
C GLU A 191 8.27 -11.65 -13.75
N CYS A 192 8.08 -11.63 -12.42
CA CYS A 192 9.13 -11.69 -11.42
C CYS A 192 9.18 -13.07 -10.71
N SER A 193 8.93 -14.12 -11.45
CA SER A 193 8.72 -15.47 -10.90
C SER A 193 9.91 -16.04 -10.09
N SER A 194 11.11 -15.51 -10.24
CA SER A 194 12.31 -15.96 -9.51
C SER A 194 12.53 -15.23 -8.18
N ALA A 195 11.92 -14.07 -7.97
CA ALA A 195 12.08 -13.31 -6.73
C ALA A 195 11.49 -14.07 -5.53
N ARG A 196 12.29 -14.23 -4.48
CA ARG A 196 11.83 -14.88 -3.24
C ARG A 196 10.98 -13.93 -2.39
N PHE A 197 11.35 -12.65 -2.36
CA PHE A 197 10.67 -11.62 -1.60
C PHE A 197 10.29 -10.44 -2.46
N LEU A 198 9.19 -9.79 -2.09
CA LEU A 198 8.70 -8.56 -2.66
C LEU A 198 8.58 -7.51 -1.57
N VAL A 199 8.86 -6.25 -1.91
CA VAL A 199 8.55 -5.09 -1.09
C VAL A 199 7.58 -4.21 -1.86
N LEU A 200 6.47 -3.85 -1.26
CA LEU A 200 5.57 -2.81 -1.72
C LEU A 200 5.82 -1.56 -0.87
N ILE A 201 6.17 -0.44 -1.46
CA ILE A 201 6.54 0.78 -0.73
C ILE A 201 6.02 2.03 -1.44
N ASP A 202 5.63 3.06 -0.68
CA ASP A 202 5.26 4.36 -1.23
C ASP A 202 6.49 5.20 -1.60
N ASP A 203 6.34 6.11 -2.55
CA ASP A 203 7.43 6.93 -3.08
C ASP A 203 7.84 8.11 -2.18
N ASP A 204 7.25 8.22 -1.00
CA ASP A 204 7.57 9.20 0.04
C ASP A 204 8.19 8.56 1.31
N PHE A 205 8.72 7.35 1.18
CA PHE A 205 9.48 6.65 2.21
C PHE A 205 10.99 6.65 1.94
N ILE A 206 11.78 6.72 2.99
CA ILE A 206 13.19 6.33 2.96
C ILE A 206 13.29 4.91 3.51
N MET A 207 14.04 4.05 2.83
CA MET A 207 14.32 2.66 3.21
C MET A 207 15.80 2.53 3.64
N HIS A 208 16.05 1.65 4.59
CA HIS A 208 17.40 1.24 5.03
C HIS A 208 17.70 -0.17 4.50
N PRO A 209 18.40 -0.30 3.34
CA PRO A 209 18.62 -1.60 2.70
C PRO A 209 19.27 -2.66 3.61
N PRO A 210 20.32 -2.37 4.39
CA PRO A 210 20.91 -3.39 5.27
C PRO A 210 19.94 -3.99 6.28
N ASN A 211 19.14 -3.14 6.96
CA ASN A 211 18.20 -3.62 7.97
C ASN A 211 17.04 -4.41 7.33
N LEU A 212 16.59 -4.02 6.12
CA LEU A 212 15.63 -4.80 5.35
C LEU A 212 16.21 -6.18 5.02
N LEU A 213 17.46 -6.25 4.54
CA LEU A 213 18.11 -7.51 4.20
C LEU A 213 18.35 -8.40 5.43
N GLN A 214 18.69 -7.81 6.57
CA GLN A 214 18.77 -8.53 7.83
C GLN A 214 17.41 -9.16 8.19
N THR A 215 16.32 -8.38 8.13
CA THR A 215 14.95 -8.88 8.38
C THR A 215 14.61 -10.04 7.44
N ILE A 216 14.95 -9.95 6.17
CA ILE A 216 14.73 -11.03 5.19
C ILE A 216 15.54 -12.30 5.55
N SER A 217 16.79 -12.14 5.99
CA SER A 217 17.66 -13.25 6.34
C SER A 217 17.19 -14.03 7.58
N GLU A 218 16.40 -13.40 8.44
CA GLU A 218 15.83 -14.01 9.64
C GLU A 218 14.55 -14.82 9.36
N VAL A 219 14.01 -14.73 8.14
CA VAL A 219 12.79 -15.48 7.75
C VAL A 219 13.16 -16.95 7.54
N THR A 220 12.70 -17.80 8.45
CA THR A 220 12.91 -19.25 8.38
C THR A 220 12.08 -19.89 7.24
N GLU A 221 12.51 -21.05 6.74
CA GLU A 221 11.75 -21.79 5.71
C GLU A 221 10.36 -22.23 6.18
N THR A 222 10.13 -22.35 7.50
CA THR A 222 8.81 -22.64 8.08
C THR A 222 7.88 -21.46 8.05
N HIS A 223 8.39 -20.22 8.17
CA HIS A 223 7.58 -19.00 8.11
C HIS A 223 7.43 -18.47 6.69
N TYR A 224 8.37 -18.78 5.80
CA TYR A 224 8.41 -18.27 4.43
C TYR A 224 7.09 -18.45 3.65
N PRO A 225 6.36 -19.60 3.71
CA PRO A 225 5.14 -19.79 2.93
C PRO A 225 4.01 -18.83 3.26
N THR A 226 4.00 -18.25 4.46
CA THR A 226 2.95 -17.35 4.97
C THR A 226 3.50 -15.99 5.41
N TYR A 227 4.74 -15.65 5.02
CA TYR A 227 5.41 -14.46 5.50
C TYR A 227 4.92 -13.20 4.81
N ILE A 228 4.31 -12.32 5.59
CA ILE A 228 3.98 -10.94 5.25
C ILE A 228 4.19 -10.06 6.49
N ALA A 229 4.86 -8.92 6.33
CA ALA A 229 5.30 -8.09 7.45
C ALA A 229 5.28 -6.60 7.11
N GLY A 230 5.16 -5.76 8.13
CA GLY A 230 5.16 -4.30 8.05
C GLY A 230 4.77 -3.65 9.36
N ASP A 231 4.36 -2.39 9.34
CA ASP A 231 3.76 -1.72 10.50
C ASP A 231 2.30 -2.22 10.66
N VAL A 232 2.09 -3.24 11.51
CA VAL A 232 0.79 -3.91 11.63
C VAL A 232 -0.15 -3.17 12.56
N LEU A 233 -1.28 -2.75 12.03
CA LEU A 233 -2.42 -2.29 12.81
C LEU A 233 -3.19 -3.51 13.33
N ARG A 234 -3.17 -3.72 14.65
CA ARG A 234 -3.74 -4.95 15.30
C ARG A 234 -5.23 -4.87 15.55
N VAL A 235 -5.76 -3.68 15.85
CA VAL A 235 -7.18 -3.46 16.21
C VAL A 235 -7.71 -2.22 15.45
N PRO A 236 -7.60 -2.20 14.13
CA PRO A 236 -7.96 -1.04 13.34
C PRO A 236 -9.49 -0.91 13.23
N ARG A 237 -9.96 0.34 13.31
CA ARG A 237 -11.39 0.65 13.20
C ARG A 237 -11.69 1.37 11.89
N PRO A 238 -12.79 1.02 11.20
CA PRO A 238 -13.27 1.79 10.07
C PRO A 238 -13.58 3.23 10.49
N VAL A 239 -13.11 4.20 9.70
CA VAL A 239 -13.42 5.60 9.93
C VAL A 239 -14.82 5.90 9.42
N ARG A 240 -15.73 6.31 10.34
CA ARG A 240 -17.15 6.57 10.07
C ARG A 240 -17.48 8.06 9.95
N ILE A 241 -16.47 8.91 9.79
CA ILE A 241 -16.61 10.36 9.61
C ILE A 241 -16.67 10.64 8.11
N PRO A 242 -17.82 11.14 7.55
CA PRO A 242 -18.00 11.28 6.10
C PRO A 242 -16.99 12.20 5.39
N PHE A 243 -16.41 13.14 6.10
CA PHE A 243 -15.42 14.10 5.55
C PHE A 243 -13.98 13.60 5.64
N SER A 244 -13.75 12.42 6.20
CA SER A 244 -12.42 11.82 6.26
C SER A 244 -12.08 11.18 4.92
N LYS A 245 -10.82 11.31 4.48
CA LYS A 245 -10.30 10.58 3.32
C LYS A 245 -10.33 9.04 3.51
N TRP A 246 -10.46 8.59 4.75
CA TRP A 246 -10.56 7.17 5.13
C TRP A 246 -12.00 6.74 5.44
N PHE A 247 -12.99 7.53 5.06
CA PHE A 247 -14.39 7.21 5.34
C PHE A 247 -14.83 5.92 4.63
N VAL A 248 -15.46 5.03 5.38
CA VAL A 248 -16.13 3.83 4.87
C VAL A 248 -17.53 3.76 5.46
N PRO A 249 -18.60 3.77 4.65
CA PRO A 249 -19.97 3.62 5.15
C PRO A 249 -20.25 2.17 5.59
N TYR A 250 -21.24 1.99 6.44
CA TYR A 250 -21.68 0.65 6.87
C TYR A 250 -22.21 -0.22 5.72
N SER A 251 -22.73 0.38 4.66
CA SER A 251 -23.13 -0.31 3.43
C SER A 251 -21.98 -1.05 2.74
N ASP A 252 -20.77 -0.50 2.86
CA ASP A 252 -19.60 -1.08 2.21
C ASP A 252 -18.88 -2.05 3.13
N TYR A 253 -18.79 -1.71 4.41
CA TYR A 253 -18.17 -2.54 5.43
C TYR A 253 -18.94 -2.45 6.75
N PRO A 254 -19.80 -3.43 7.10
CA PRO A 254 -20.70 -3.33 8.25
C PRO A 254 -20.06 -3.63 9.60
N TYR A 255 -18.80 -4.08 9.62
CA TYR A 255 -18.13 -4.54 10.83
C TYR A 255 -17.50 -3.40 11.62
N SER A 256 -17.37 -3.58 12.94
CA SER A 256 -16.80 -2.59 13.88
C SER A 256 -15.28 -2.51 13.84
N LEU A 257 -14.62 -3.56 13.37
CA LEU A 257 -13.16 -3.66 13.26
C LEU A 257 -12.78 -4.19 11.90
N TYR A 258 -11.60 -3.82 11.41
CA TYR A 258 -10.92 -4.56 10.35
C TYR A 258 -10.11 -5.72 10.96
N PRO A 259 -9.85 -6.80 10.22
CA PRO A 259 -8.79 -7.73 10.55
C PRO A 259 -7.44 -7.01 10.65
N PRO A 260 -6.46 -7.54 11.38
CA PRO A 260 -5.09 -6.99 11.37
C PRO A 260 -4.53 -6.92 9.96
N PHE A 261 -3.85 -5.80 9.64
CA PHE A 261 -3.20 -5.61 8.35
C PHE A 261 -1.90 -4.79 8.50
N PRO A 262 -0.89 -5.01 7.64
CA PRO A 262 0.27 -4.15 7.57
C PRO A 262 -0.11 -2.84 6.86
N SER A 263 0.25 -1.69 7.42
CA SER A 263 0.04 -0.37 6.80
C SER A 263 0.63 -0.32 5.39
N GLY A 264 -0.09 0.30 4.46
CA GLY A 264 0.26 0.31 3.04
C GLY A 264 1.61 0.96 2.70
N GLY A 265 2.19 1.76 3.60
CA GLY A 265 3.42 2.51 3.34
C GLY A 265 4.65 1.65 3.03
N THR A 266 4.84 0.54 3.73
CA THR A 266 5.89 -0.47 3.44
C THR A 266 5.42 -1.85 3.87
N ILE A 267 5.38 -2.78 2.93
CA ILE A 267 4.97 -4.17 3.14
C ILE A 267 6.04 -5.08 2.54
N LEU A 268 6.63 -5.94 3.37
CA LEU A 268 7.52 -7.01 2.95
C LEU A 268 6.74 -8.33 2.91
N LEU A 269 6.79 -9.04 1.79
CA LEU A 269 6.07 -10.30 1.64
C LEU A 269 6.87 -11.33 0.85
N SER A 270 6.65 -12.60 1.17
CA SER A 270 7.20 -13.72 0.42
C SER A 270 6.44 -13.94 -0.90
N LYS A 271 7.08 -14.58 -1.87
CA LYS A 271 6.45 -14.94 -3.14
C LYS A 271 5.17 -15.77 -2.97
N PRO A 272 5.11 -16.83 -2.11
CA PRO A 272 3.87 -17.56 -1.91
C PRO A 272 2.71 -16.68 -1.43
N VAL A 273 2.96 -15.72 -0.53
CA VAL A 273 1.93 -14.79 -0.09
C VAL A 273 1.51 -13.84 -1.21
N ALA A 274 2.45 -13.36 -2.05
CA ALA A 274 2.09 -12.55 -3.22
C ALA A 274 1.16 -13.31 -4.18
N GLN A 275 1.41 -14.59 -4.41
CA GLN A 275 0.56 -15.48 -5.21
C GLN A 275 -0.82 -15.68 -4.56
N LEU A 276 -0.86 -15.96 -3.25
CA LEU A 276 -2.12 -16.10 -2.50
C LEU A 276 -2.95 -14.81 -2.51
N LEU A 277 -2.31 -13.65 -2.36
CA LEU A 277 -2.97 -12.35 -2.47
C LEU A 277 -3.48 -12.10 -3.90
N SER A 278 -2.71 -12.43 -4.93
CA SER A 278 -3.14 -12.26 -6.33
C SER A 278 -4.39 -13.10 -6.64
N VAL A 279 -4.53 -14.28 -6.03
CA VAL A 279 -5.75 -15.09 -6.09
C VAL A 279 -6.87 -14.46 -5.25
N GLY A 280 -6.61 -14.18 -3.97
CA GLY A 280 -7.61 -13.74 -3.02
C GLY A 280 -8.29 -12.42 -3.39
N LEU A 281 -7.53 -11.48 -3.95
CA LEU A 281 -8.04 -10.19 -4.40
C LEU A 281 -9.09 -10.31 -5.51
N ARG A 282 -9.06 -11.36 -6.31
CA ARG A 282 -10.07 -11.61 -7.37
C ARG A 282 -11.46 -11.90 -6.81
N TYR A 283 -11.54 -12.39 -5.57
CA TYR A 283 -12.76 -12.89 -4.92
C TYR A 283 -13.15 -12.10 -3.67
N THR A 284 -12.45 -11.02 -3.35
CA THR A 284 -12.70 -10.19 -2.17
C THR A 284 -13.36 -8.88 -2.56
N LYS A 285 -14.41 -8.44 -1.83
CA LYS A 285 -15.00 -7.11 -2.03
C LYS A 285 -13.93 -6.06 -1.78
N LEU A 286 -13.63 -5.25 -2.80
CA LEU A 286 -12.63 -4.20 -2.70
C LEU A 286 -13.15 -3.02 -1.89
N LEU A 287 -12.27 -2.47 -1.07
CA LEU A 287 -12.37 -1.17 -0.43
C LEU A 287 -11.32 -0.25 -1.03
N PRO A 288 -11.45 1.08 -0.92
CA PRO A 288 -10.48 2.02 -1.49
C PRO A 288 -9.16 2.13 -0.68
N PHE A 289 -8.80 1.07 0.06
CA PHE A 289 -7.60 0.98 0.90
C PHE A 289 -6.95 -0.39 0.69
N GLU A 290 -5.83 -0.42 -0.01
CA GLU A 290 -5.17 -1.67 -0.38
C GLU A 290 -4.72 -2.49 0.83
N ASP A 291 -4.25 -1.83 1.88
CA ASP A 291 -3.78 -2.45 3.12
C ASP A 291 -4.91 -3.15 3.89
N VAL A 292 -6.07 -2.50 3.99
CA VAL A 292 -7.28 -3.12 4.56
C VAL A 292 -7.69 -4.34 3.74
N VAL A 293 -7.69 -4.23 2.40
CA VAL A 293 -8.08 -5.36 1.53
C VAL A 293 -7.08 -6.51 1.65
N ILE A 294 -5.78 -6.22 1.78
CA ILE A 294 -4.78 -7.24 2.14
C ILE A 294 -5.20 -7.94 3.44
N GLY A 295 -5.51 -7.19 4.49
CA GLY A 295 -5.97 -7.76 5.77
C GLY A 295 -7.19 -8.66 5.65
N LEU A 296 -8.17 -8.30 4.80
CA LEU A 296 -9.36 -9.12 4.54
C LEU A 296 -9.00 -10.46 3.88
N VAL A 297 -8.08 -10.45 2.90
CA VAL A 297 -7.60 -11.68 2.23
C VAL A 297 -6.81 -12.54 3.21
N LEU A 298 -5.89 -11.93 3.98
CA LEU A 298 -5.09 -12.65 4.99
C LEU A 298 -5.98 -13.31 6.04
N TYR A 299 -7.02 -12.61 6.49
CA TYR A 299 -7.98 -13.15 7.47
C TYR A 299 -8.70 -14.38 6.93
N LYS A 300 -9.14 -14.37 5.67
CA LYS A 300 -9.73 -15.53 5.01
C LYS A 300 -8.73 -16.71 4.89
N LEU A 301 -7.47 -16.40 4.63
CA LEU A 301 -6.41 -17.41 4.51
C LEU A 301 -5.89 -17.92 5.86
N GLY A 302 -6.32 -17.32 6.98
CA GLY A 302 -5.78 -17.66 8.30
C GLY A 302 -4.32 -17.24 8.49
N ILE A 303 -3.83 -16.28 7.70
CA ILE A 303 -2.47 -15.75 7.77
C ILE A 303 -2.45 -14.51 8.67
N SER A 304 -1.56 -14.52 9.68
CA SER A 304 -1.33 -13.37 10.55
C SER A 304 -0.12 -12.57 10.08
N PRO A 305 -0.25 -11.26 9.80
CA PRO A 305 0.90 -10.44 9.43
C PRO A 305 1.84 -10.22 10.63
N VAL A 306 3.14 -10.15 10.34
CA VAL A 306 4.22 -9.93 11.32
C VAL A 306 4.45 -8.41 11.46
N HIS A 307 4.44 -7.90 12.70
CA HIS A 307 4.79 -6.52 12.95
C HIS A 307 6.31 -6.31 12.92
N LEU A 308 6.76 -5.28 12.21
CA LEU A 308 8.15 -4.86 12.13
C LEU A 308 8.31 -3.51 12.86
N ASP A 309 8.97 -3.53 14.01
CA ASP A 309 9.23 -2.32 14.82
C ASP A 309 10.08 -1.27 14.10
N GLY A 310 10.79 -1.64 13.04
CA GLY A 310 11.60 -0.75 12.21
C GLY A 310 10.86 -0.09 11.04
N VAL A 311 9.56 -0.36 10.85
CA VAL A 311 8.73 0.28 9.81
C VAL A 311 7.88 1.37 10.45
N PHE A 312 8.10 2.62 10.04
CA PHE A 312 7.47 3.78 10.64
C PHE A 312 6.55 4.51 9.66
N SER A 313 5.24 4.44 9.90
CA SER A 313 4.21 5.13 9.11
C SER A 313 4.11 6.63 9.43
N VAL A 314 4.87 7.14 10.41
CA VAL A 314 4.94 8.56 10.80
C VAL A 314 6.39 9.00 10.90
N ARG A 315 6.67 10.22 10.44
CA ARG A 315 7.98 10.82 10.61
C ARG A 315 8.18 11.30 12.05
N PHE A 316 9.34 10.99 12.65
CA PHE A 316 9.77 11.66 13.88
C PHE A 316 11.02 12.51 13.63
N SER A 317 11.16 13.52 14.49
CA SER A 317 12.19 14.55 14.33
C SER A 317 13.50 14.26 15.04
N ASN A 318 13.59 13.24 15.89
CA ASN A 318 14.78 12.99 16.73
C ASN A 318 15.00 11.50 16.98
N GLY A 319 16.19 10.99 16.66
CA GLY A 319 16.70 9.73 17.14
C GLY A 319 17.42 8.89 16.10
N HIS A 320 18.58 8.34 16.44
CA HIS A 320 19.15 7.19 15.76
C HIS A 320 18.22 6.00 16.02
N ILE A 321 17.71 5.41 14.95
CA ILE A 321 16.86 4.23 15.02
C ILE A 321 17.71 3.09 14.47
N ASP A 322 18.34 2.36 15.38
CA ASP A 322 19.26 1.28 15.01
C ASP A 322 18.61 0.17 14.17
N ASN A 323 17.31 -0.02 14.34
CA ASN A 323 16.52 -1.03 13.63
C ASN A 323 15.64 -0.46 12.49
N LEU A 324 15.91 0.79 12.05
CA LEU A 324 15.12 1.41 10.97
C LEU A 324 15.12 0.55 9.71
N ILE A 325 13.93 0.15 9.24
CA ILE A 325 13.73 -0.49 7.94
C ILE A 325 13.22 0.51 6.93
N SER A 326 12.18 1.28 7.30
CA SER A 326 11.65 2.35 6.46
C SER A 326 10.91 3.41 7.28
N ILE A 327 10.87 4.63 6.76
CA ILE A 327 10.22 5.76 7.44
C ILE A 327 9.52 6.68 6.43
N HIS A 328 8.28 7.06 6.77
CA HIS A 328 7.40 7.94 5.98
C HIS A 328 7.75 9.42 6.10
N GLY A 329 7.28 10.22 5.13
CA GLY A 329 7.20 11.68 5.25
C GLY A 329 8.22 12.45 4.43
N PHE A 330 8.74 11.87 3.34
CA PHE A 330 9.78 12.44 2.49
C PHE A 330 9.29 12.75 1.06
N ARG A 331 8.13 13.39 0.96
CA ARG A 331 7.56 13.77 -0.33
C ARG A 331 8.33 14.89 -1.04
N ASP A 332 8.90 15.82 -0.28
CA ASP A 332 9.74 16.89 -0.80
C ASP A 332 11.17 16.39 -1.06
N HIS A 333 11.72 16.70 -2.25
CA HIS A 333 13.04 16.23 -2.67
C HIS A 333 14.18 16.72 -1.78
N SER A 334 14.13 17.98 -1.31
CA SER A 334 15.14 18.54 -0.42
C SER A 334 15.10 17.83 0.94
N LEU A 335 13.90 17.57 1.41
CA LEU A 335 13.63 16.85 2.64
C LEU A 335 14.08 15.39 2.54
N PHE A 336 13.83 14.73 1.39
CA PHE A 336 14.30 13.38 1.13
C PHE A 336 15.83 13.30 1.19
N ARG A 337 16.52 14.21 0.49
CA ARG A 337 18.00 14.27 0.50
C ARG A 337 18.56 14.53 1.91
N SER A 338 17.96 15.46 2.66
CA SER A 338 18.36 15.74 4.05
C SER A 338 18.21 14.49 4.91
N GLY A 339 17.03 13.85 4.88
CA GLY A 339 16.78 12.64 5.66
C GLY A 339 17.70 11.48 5.28
N TRP A 340 17.96 11.27 3.98
CA TRP A 340 18.92 10.28 3.51
C TRP A 340 20.34 10.54 4.05
N ASN A 341 20.77 11.80 4.07
CA ASN A 341 22.06 12.18 4.61
C ASN A 341 22.14 12.08 6.15
N GLU A 342 21.06 12.51 6.83
CA GLU A 342 20.96 12.42 8.31
C GLU A 342 21.02 10.97 8.81
N LEU A 343 20.48 10.03 8.03
CA LEU A 343 20.54 8.60 8.35
C LEU A 343 21.92 7.97 8.03
N GLY A 344 22.86 8.74 7.45
CA GLY A 344 24.19 8.26 7.12
C GLY A 344 24.26 7.22 6.00
N LEU A 345 23.17 7.09 5.22
CA LEU A 345 22.99 6.01 4.23
C LEU A 345 23.66 6.27 2.87
N GLN A 346 24.18 7.49 2.65
CA GLN A 346 24.79 7.88 1.35
C GLN A 346 26.05 7.10 0.98
N ASN A 347 26.68 6.44 1.95
CA ASN A 347 27.89 5.64 1.70
C ASN A 347 27.59 4.15 1.40
N ILE A 348 26.38 3.67 1.70
CA ILE A 348 25.99 2.26 1.54
C ILE A 348 25.88 1.86 0.06
N CYS A 349 25.54 2.84 -0.80
CA CYS A 349 25.28 2.63 -2.21
C CYS A 349 26.42 3.09 -3.12
N LYS A 350 27.59 3.37 -2.57
CA LYS A 350 28.78 3.71 -3.38
C LYS A 350 29.44 2.44 -3.88
N ASP A 351 29.92 2.50 -5.12
CA ASP A 351 30.70 1.47 -5.79
C ASP A 351 32.03 1.21 -5.06
#